data_e50dbc19e1e1791c88a2714eed2952ac
#
_entry.id   e50dbc19e1e1791c88a2714eed2952ac
#
_cell.length_a   1.000
_cell.length_b   1.000
_cell.length_c   1.000
_cell.angle_alpha   90.00
_cell.angle_beta   90.00
_cell.angle_gamma   90.00
#
_symmetry.space_group_name_H-M   'P 1'
#
loop_
_entity.id
_entity.type
_entity.pdbx_description
1 polymer ?
#
loop_
_entity_poly.entity_id
_entity_poly.type
_entity_poly.pdbx_seq_one_letter_code
_entity_poly.pdbx_strand_id
1 'polypeptide(L)'
;MRSIKLTIAYDGADFHGWQTQPGVPTIQGALNDAARKITQEKIVVHGASRTDAGVHALGQVAHFRTQSPLSATEIQRALNALLPPAIRVVDAEETGPDFHARWQAQGKTYRYRIFRGRVLPPFEYRRALHYPWPLDENAMAAA
;
A
#
# COMPACT_ATOMS: atom_id res chain seq x y z
N MET A 1 -14.92 -11.51 16.72
CA MET A 1 -14.05 -10.53 16.03
C MET A 1 -13.96 -10.90 14.57
N ARG A 2 -14.16 -9.96 13.70
CA ARG A 2 -14.15 -10.16 12.23
C ARG A 2 -12.90 -9.55 11.60
N SER A 3 -12.52 -10.04 10.45
CA SER A 3 -11.42 -9.50 9.64
C SER A 3 -11.95 -8.62 8.53
N ILE A 4 -11.34 -7.48 8.35
CA ILE A 4 -11.57 -6.57 7.22
C ILE A 4 -10.33 -6.61 6.33
N LYS A 5 -10.51 -7.07 5.11
CA LYS A 5 -9.48 -7.05 4.07
C LYS A 5 -9.56 -5.73 3.33
N LEU A 6 -8.41 -5.13 3.12
CA LEU A 6 -8.26 -3.86 2.40
C LEU A 6 -7.42 -4.06 1.15
N THR A 7 -7.79 -3.43 0.06
CA THR A 7 -6.92 -3.22 -1.09
C THR A 7 -6.54 -1.75 -1.12
N ILE A 8 -5.25 -1.47 -1.14
CA ILE A 8 -4.72 -0.13 -0.88
C ILE A 8 -3.78 0.28 -2.01
N ALA A 9 -4.00 1.46 -2.56
CA ALA A 9 -3.08 2.12 -3.47
C ALA A 9 -2.38 3.28 -2.76
N TYR A 10 -1.09 3.46 -3.01
CA TYR A 10 -0.38 4.60 -2.45
C TYR A 10 0.76 5.10 -3.32
N ASP A 11 0.96 6.41 -3.29
CA ASP A 11 2.17 7.08 -3.73
C ASP A 11 3.13 7.11 -2.54
N GLY A 12 4.13 6.24 -2.56
CA GLY A 12 5.06 6.06 -1.45
C GLY A 12 6.19 7.07 -1.39
N ALA A 13 6.23 8.05 -2.30
CA ALA A 13 7.37 8.95 -2.46
C ALA A 13 7.75 9.72 -1.19
N ASP A 14 6.76 10.11 -0.39
CA ASP A 14 6.98 10.87 0.86
C ASP A 14 6.90 10.00 2.12
N PHE A 15 6.90 8.66 1.96
CA PHE A 15 6.84 7.72 3.06
C PHE A 15 8.12 6.89 3.16
N HIS A 16 8.46 6.50 4.39
CA HIS A 16 9.57 5.61 4.70
C HIS A 16 9.14 4.14 4.65
N GLY A 17 8.48 3.75 3.55
CA GLY A 17 8.00 2.41 3.30
C GLY A 17 6.70 2.07 4.02
N TRP A 18 6.37 0.78 3.96
CA TRP A 18 5.17 0.25 4.59
C TRP A 18 5.27 0.19 6.10
N GLN A 19 6.34 -0.44 6.62
CA GLN A 19 6.48 -0.82 8.02
C GLN A 19 6.60 0.39 8.94
N THR A 20 5.80 0.42 9.99
CA THR A 20 5.88 1.42 11.07
C THR A 20 7.28 1.49 11.66
N GLN A 21 7.81 2.70 11.77
CA GLN A 21 9.12 3.03 12.33
C GLN A 21 9.00 4.26 13.22
N PRO A 22 9.82 4.38 14.29
CA PRO A 22 9.81 5.57 15.13
C PRO A 22 10.22 6.83 14.38
N GLY A 23 9.46 7.90 14.54
CA GLY A 23 9.83 9.27 14.10
C GLY A 23 9.72 9.54 12.59
N VAL A 24 9.21 8.61 11.79
CA VAL A 24 9.06 8.80 10.34
C VAL A 24 7.67 8.41 9.86
N PRO A 25 7.12 9.07 8.82
CA PRO A 25 5.83 8.69 8.26
C PRO A 25 5.94 7.39 7.46
N THR A 26 5.01 6.46 7.70
CA THR A 26 4.90 5.18 7.00
C THR A 26 3.46 4.92 6.59
N ILE A 27 3.28 4.06 5.58
CA ILE A 27 1.94 3.69 5.09
C ILE A 27 1.16 2.98 6.21
N GLN A 28 1.75 1.99 6.86
CA GLN A 28 1.12 1.25 7.95
C GLN A 28 0.77 2.17 9.13
N GLY A 29 1.65 3.11 9.47
CA GLY A 29 1.41 4.06 10.55
C GLY A 29 0.17 4.91 10.30
N ALA A 30 0.04 5.46 9.08
CA ALA A 30 -1.14 6.24 8.69
C ALA A 30 -2.43 5.41 8.73
N LEU A 31 -2.37 4.17 8.25
CA LEU A 31 -3.53 3.25 8.29
C LEU A 31 -3.91 2.87 9.73
N ASN A 32 -2.93 2.58 10.58
CA ASN A 32 -3.16 2.27 11.99
C ASN A 32 -3.88 3.43 12.69
N ASP A 33 -3.39 4.65 12.50
CA ASP A 33 -3.96 5.83 13.15
C ASP A 33 -5.39 6.10 12.67
N ALA A 34 -5.64 5.99 11.38
CA ALA A 34 -6.98 6.14 10.82
C ALA A 34 -7.94 5.04 11.33
N ALA A 35 -7.51 3.78 11.29
CA ALA A 35 -8.32 2.65 11.74
C ALA A 35 -8.66 2.75 13.24
N ARG A 36 -7.71 3.14 14.08
CA ARG A 36 -7.94 3.37 15.52
C ARG A 36 -8.97 4.47 15.78
N LYS A 37 -8.92 5.55 14.99
CA LYS A 37 -9.88 6.65 15.14
C LYS A 37 -11.30 6.24 14.79
N ILE A 38 -11.49 5.48 13.73
CA ILE A 38 -12.84 5.10 13.29
C ILE A 38 -13.45 3.97 14.12
N THR A 39 -12.62 3.06 14.64
CA THR A 39 -13.11 1.90 15.41
C THR A 39 -13.06 2.11 16.93
N GLN A 40 -12.27 3.07 17.41
CA GLN A 40 -11.96 3.28 18.82
C GLN A 40 -11.29 2.05 19.48
N GLU A 41 -10.61 1.23 18.67
CA GLU A 41 -9.91 0.02 19.09
C GLU A 41 -8.41 0.14 18.85
N LYS A 42 -7.62 -0.69 19.54
CA LYS A 42 -6.19 -0.81 19.27
C LYS A 42 -5.99 -1.67 18.02
N ILE A 43 -5.98 -1.03 16.86
CA ILE A 43 -5.83 -1.71 15.56
C ILE A 43 -4.37 -1.73 15.14
N VAL A 44 -3.95 -2.86 14.55
CA VAL A 44 -2.74 -3.00 13.75
C VAL A 44 -3.13 -3.54 12.39
N VAL A 45 -2.79 -2.82 11.34
CA VAL A 45 -3.04 -3.22 9.95
C VAL A 45 -1.86 -4.04 9.46
N HIS A 46 -2.12 -5.27 9.06
CA HIS A 46 -1.11 -6.22 8.58
C HIS A 46 -1.12 -6.27 7.05
N GLY A 47 0.01 -5.96 6.43
CA GLY A 47 0.17 -6.04 4.98
C GLY A 47 0.57 -7.44 4.49
N ALA A 48 0.20 -7.76 3.25
CA ALA A 48 0.67 -8.97 2.57
C ALA A 48 2.18 -8.96 2.36
N SER A 49 2.74 -7.77 2.11
CA SER A 49 4.18 -7.55 1.96
C SER A 49 4.58 -6.20 2.54
N ARG A 50 5.89 -6.05 2.75
CA ARG A 50 6.50 -4.77 3.08
C ARG A 50 7.07 -4.17 1.81
N THR A 51 6.88 -2.88 1.63
CA THR A 51 7.53 -2.11 0.57
C THR A 51 8.56 -1.16 1.20
N ASP A 52 9.65 -0.92 0.48
CA ASP A 52 10.72 -0.04 0.93
C ASP A 52 10.35 1.44 0.79
N ALA A 53 11.15 2.32 1.38
CA ALA A 53 10.94 3.75 1.28
C ALA A 53 10.82 4.22 -0.17
N GLY A 54 9.81 5.03 -0.45
CA GLY A 54 9.55 5.58 -1.77
C GLY A 54 8.82 4.66 -2.74
N VAL A 55 8.62 3.39 -2.43
CA VAL A 55 7.93 2.43 -3.31
C VAL A 55 6.43 2.70 -3.32
N HIS A 56 5.85 2.70 -4.52
CA HIS A 56 4.41 2.85 -4.74
C HIS A 56 3.70 1.50 -4.74
N ALA A 57 2.39 1.50 -4.60
CA ALA A 57 1.56 0.32 -4.79
C ALA A 57 0.26 0.67 -5.52
N LEU A 58 -0.16 -0.20 -6.42
CA LEU A 58 -1.47 -0.12 -7.08
C LEU A 58 -2.53 -0.90 -6.33
N GLY A 59 -2.13 -1.97 -5.61
CA GLY A 59 -3.07 -2.85 -4.95
C GLY A 59 -2.41 -3.68 -3.84
N GLN A 60 -1.81 -3.03 -2.85
CA GLN A 60 -1.35 -3.71 -1.64
C GLN A 60 -2.54 -4.29 -0.90
N VAL A 61 -2.48 -5.54 -0.53
CA VAL A 61 -3.49 -6.19 0.30
C VAL A 61 -3.08 -6.13 1.76
N ALA A 62 -4.01 -5.75 2.60
CA ALA A 62 -3.82 -5.72 4.04
C ALA A 62 -5.10 -6.16 4.76
N HIS A 63 -5.00 -6.41 6.05
CA HIS A 63 -6.17 -6.71 6.87
C HIS A 63 -5.98 -6.19 8.29
N PHE A 64 -7.09 -6.03 8.98
CA PHE A 64 -7.12 -5.85 10.42
C PHE A 64 -8.36 -6.53 11.01
N ARG A 65 -8.32 -6.80 12.32
CA ARG A 65 -9.45 -7.38 13.05
C ARG A 65 -10.14 -6.33 13.87
N THR A 66 -11.47 -6.41 13.94
CA THR A 66 -12.28 -5.41 14.66
C THR A 66 -13.57 -6.02 15.20
N GLN A 67 -14.07 -5.44 16.29
CA GLN A 67 -15.42 -5.65 16.81
C GLN A 67 -16.36 -4.51 16.43
N SER A 68 -15.87 -3.49 15.74
CA SER A 68 -16.67 -2.36 15.28
C SER A 68 -17.87 -2.83 14.45
N PRO A 69 -19.07 -2.25 14.63
CA PRO A 69 -20.25 -2.61 13.84
C PRO A 69 -20.27 -2.00 12.45
N LEU A 70 -19.31 -1.13 12.10
CA LEU A 70 -19.25 -0.48 10.80
C LEU A 70 -19.13 -1.50 9.68
N SER A 71 -19.91 -1.34 8.60
CA SER A 71 -19.76 -2.16 7.41
C SER A 71 -18.41 -1.92 6.72
N ALA A 72 -18.00 -2.85 5.85
CA ALA A 72 -16.77 -2.68 5.09
C ALA A 72 -16.79 -1.39 4.25
N THR A 73 -17.93 -1.06 3.65
CA THR A 73 -18.10 0.19 2.87
C THR A 73 -17.98 1.43 3.76
N GLU A 74 -18.54 1.42 4.95
CA GLU A 74 -18.40 2.52 5.91
C GLU A 74 -16.96 2.67 6.37
N ILE A 75 -16.28 1.56 6.64
CA ILE A 75 -14.85 1.55 6.98
C ILE A 75 -14.01 2.15 5.86
N GLN A 76 -14.24 1.75 4.61
CA GLN A 76 -13.54 2.30 3.45
C GLN A 76 -13.71 3.82 3.35
N ARG A 77 -14.94 4.30 3.45
CA ARG A 77 -15.23 5.74 3.39
C ARG A 77 -14.58 6.52 4.52
N ALA A 78 -14.69 6.00 5.74
CA ALA A 78 -14.14 6.63 6.92
C ALA A 78 -12.60 6.67 6.90
N LEU A 79 -11.95 5.59 6.47
CA LEU A 79 -10.50 5.56 6.27
C LEU A 79 -10.07 6.61 5.26
N ASN A 80 -10.71 6.66 4.09
CA ASN A 80 -10.36 7.62 3.04
C ASN A 80 -10.62 9.08 3.45
N ALA A 81 -11.56 9.32 4.36
CA ALA A 81 -11.80 10.65 4.91
C ALA A 81 -10.65 11.13 5.81
N LEU A 82 -9.94 10.22 6.47
CA LEU A 82 -8.86 10.53 7.41
C LEU A 82 -7.46 10.40 6.79
N LEU A 83 -7.29 9.54 5.79
CA LEU A 83 -6.00 9.29 5.14
C LEU A 83 -5.59 10.48 4.25
N PRO A 84 -4.28 10.75 4.13
CA PRO A 84 -3.80 11.72 3.15
C PRO A 84 -4.11 11.24 1.73
N PRO A 85 -4.23 12.17 0.74
CA PRO A 85 -4.56 11.79 -0.64
C PRO A 85 -3.62 10.78 -1.29
N ALA A 86 -2.37 10.69 -0.80
CA ALA A 86 -1.37 9.75 -1.28
C ALA A 86 -1.66 8.29 -0.90
N ILE A 87 -2.61 8.04 0.00
CA ILE A 87 -3.01 6.68 0.42
C ILE A 87 -4.52 6.55 0.23
N ARG A 88 -4.94 5.57 -0.58
CA ARG A 88 -6.36 5.32 -0.83
C ARG A 88 -6.71 3.85 -0.59
N VAL A 89 -7.75 3.62 0.19
CA VAL A 89 -8.39 2.31 0.28
C VAL A 89 -9.32 2.19 -0.91
N VAL A 90 -8.92 1.42 -1.91
CA VAL A 90 -9.68 1.26 -3.16
C VAL A 90 -10.78 0.23 -3.04
N ASP A 91 -10.63 -0.72 -2.11
CA ASP A 91 -11.66 -1.71 -1.78
C ASP A 91 -11.54 -2.17 -0.34
N ALA A 92 -12.66 -2.53 0.26
CA ALA A 92 -12.73 -3.12 1.58
C ALA A 92 -13.83 -4.18 1.62
N GLU A 93 -13.50 -5.36 2.14
CA GLU A 93 -14.45 -6.46 2.28
C GLU A 93 -14.31 -7.15 3.62
N GLU A 94 -15.42 -7.63 4.15
CA GLU A 94 -15.40 -8.50 5.33
C GLU A 94 -15.02 -9.92 4.91
N THR A 95 -14.07 -10.49 5.62
CA THR A 95 -13.59 -11.86 5.37
C THR A 95 -13.78 -12.72 6.62
N GLY A 96 -13.56 -14.03 6.46
CA GLY A 96 -13.58 -14.95 7.60
C GLY A 96 -12.57 -14.54 8.68
N PRO A 97 -12.82 -14.92 9.95
CA PRO A 97 -11.98 -14.51 11.09
C PRO A 97 -10.53 -15.00 10.98
N ASP A 98 -10.28 -16.04 10.20
CA ASP A 98 -8.96 -16.63 10.00
C ASP A 98 -8.19 -16.04 8.83
N PHE A 99 -8.75 -15.06 8.14
CA PHE A 99 -8.06 -14.42 7.02
C PHE A 99 -6.78 -13.72 7.49
N HIS A 100 -5.69 -13.97 6.74
CA HIS A 100 -4.41 -13.29 6.96
C HIS A 100 -3.78 -12.90 5.63
N ALA A 101 -3.60 -11.60 5.41
CA ALA A 101 -3.15 -11.04 4.13
C ALA A 101 -1.81 -11.63 3.66
N ARG A 102 -0.86 -11.87 4.56
CA ARG A 102 0.45 -12.42 4.21
C ARG A 102 0.41 -13.93 3.96
N TRP A 103 -0.22 -14.70 4.85
CA TRP A 103 -0.17 -16.16 4.78
C TRP A 103 -1.05 -16.74 3.68
N GLN A 104 -2.10 -16.02 3.29
CA GLN A 104 -3.01 -16.44 2.23
C GLN A 104 -2.72 -15.75 0.89
N ALA A 105 -1.64 -14.98 0.80
CA ALA A 105 -1.20 -14.39 -0.46
C ALA A 105 -0.77 -15.48 -1.45
N GLN A 106 -1.33 -15.45 -2.66
CA GLN A 106 -1.02 -16.44 -3.71
C GLN A 106 0.07 -15.94 -4.66
N GLY A 107 0.37 -14.65 -4.66
CA GLY A 107 1.38 -14.07 -5.51
C GLY A 107 1.54 -12.58 -5.29
N LYS A 108 2.65 -12.06 -5.79
CA LYS A 108 2.98 -10.63 -5.76
C LYS A 108 3.58 -10.26 -7.10
N THR A 109 3.19 -9.10 -7.63
CA THR A 109 3.74 -8.57 -8.87
C THR A 109 4.46 -7.26 -8.56
N TYR A 110 5.72 -7.19 -8.96
CA TYR A 110 6.53 -5.98 -8.88
C TYR A 110 6.79 -5.46 -10.27
N ARG A 111 6.65 -4.13 -10.44
CA ARG A 111 6.91 -3.45 -11.71
C ARG A 111 7.99 -2.40 -11.48
N TYR A 112 9.08 -2.54 -12.25
CA TYR A 112 10.10 -1.50 -12.35
C TYR A 112 9.88 -0.72 -13.63
N ARG A 113 9.76 0.60 -13.51
CA ARG A 113 9.57 1.49 -14.66
C ARG A 113 10.86 2.25 -14.93
N ILE A 114 11.36 2.12 -16.14
CA ILE A 114 12.60 2.76 -16.59
C ILE A 114 12.25 3.65 -17.79
N PHE A 115 12.50 4.94 -17.67
CA PHE A 115 12.33 5.88 -18.76
C PHE A 115 13.66 6.09 -19.48
N ARG A 116 13.69 5.82 -20.79
CA ARG A 116 14.89 5.79 -21.62
C ARG A 116 15.11 7.05 -22.48
N GLY A 117 14.13 7.96 -22.54
CA GLY A 117 14.25 9.20 -23.27
C GLY A 117 15.27 10.16 -22.69
N ARG A 118 15.70 11.16 -23.47
CA ARG A 118 16.72 12.11 -23.04
C ARG A 118 16.25 13.00 -21.88
N VAL A 119 14.99 13.36 -21.86
CA VAL A 119 14.37 14.24 -20.85
C VAL A 119 13.25 13.50 -20.15
N LEU A 120 13.35 13.36 -18.85
CA LEU A 120 12.30 12.76 -18.02
C LEU A 120 11.10 13.70 -17.95
N PRO A 121 9.90 13.28 -18.45
CA PRO A 121 8.70 14.08 -18.29
C PRO A 121 8.40 14.31 -16.79
N PRO A 122 7.89 15.49 -16.40
CA PRO A 122 7.59 15.77 -14.99
C PRO A 122 6.54 14.82 -14.40
N PHE A 123 5.67 14.22 -15.22
CA PHE A 123 4.66 13.24 -14.78
C PHE A 123 5.26 11.86 -14.47
N GLU A 124 6.49 11.60 -14.89
CA GLU A 124 7.26 10.39 -14.55
C GLU A 124 8.20 10.60 -13.38
N TYR A 125 8.35 11.85 -12.94
CA TYR A 125 9.16 12.18 -11.78
C TYR A 125 8.69 11.40 -10.53
N ARG A 126 9.63 10.76 -9.85
CA ARG A 126 9.41 9.92 -8.68
C ARG A 126 8.60 8.63 -8.96
N ARG A 127 8.34 8.29 -10.24
CA ARG A 127 7.59 7.10 -10.64
C ARG A 127 8.35 6.18 -11.57
N ALA A 128 9.42 6.66 -12.20
CA ALA A 128 10.27 5.90 -13.10
C ALA A 128 11.73 6.25 -12.87
N LEU A 129 12.61 5.27 -13.06
CA LEU A 129 14.04 5.52 -13.13
C LEU A 129 14.37 6.16 -14.49
N HIS A 130 15.03 7.30 -14.46
CA HIS A 130 15.55 7.91 -15.68
C HIS A 130 16.92 7.29 -16.01
N TYR A 131 16.96 6.52 -17.10
CA TYR A 131 18.19 5.85 -17.55
C TYR A 131 18.35 6.01 -19.07
N PRO A 132 18.91 7.14 -19.56
CA PRO A 132 19.01 7.44 -21.00
C PRO A 132 20.18 6.73 -21.69
N TRP A 133 21.03 6.03 -20.96
CA TRP A 133 22.20 5.33 -21.50
C TRP A 133 21.83 3.97 -22.10
N PRO A 134 22.74 3.33 -22.87
CA PRO A 134 22.49 2.01 -23.44
C PRO A 134 22.12 0.97 -22.38
N LEU A 135 21.14 0.14 -22.69
CA LEU A 135 20.61 -0.87 -21.81
C LEU A 135 20.32 -2.14 -22.63
N ASP A 136 20.82 -3.29 -22.17
CA ASP A 136 20.54 -4.58 -22.81
C ASP A 136 19.19 -5.12 -22.35
N GLU A 137 18.13 -4.73 -23.05
CA GLU A 137 16.77 -5.14 -22.74
C GLU A 137 16.56 -6.64 -22.97
N ASN A 138 17.25 -7.24 -23.92
CA ASN A 138 17.16 -8.67 -24.20
C ASN A 138 17.74 -9.49 -23.02
N ALA A 139 18.88 -9.08 -22.49
CA ALA A 139 19.45 -9.72 -21.30
C ALA A 139 18.54 -9.58 -20.08
N MET A 140 17.89 -8.42 -19.91
CA MET A 140 16.91 -8.21 -18.83
C MET A 140 15.69 -9.12 -18.97
N ALA A 141 15.17 -9.28 -20.19
CA ALA A 141 14.01 -10.13 -20.46
C ALA A 141 14.34 -11.63 -20.25
N ALA A 142 15.60 -12.04 -20.47
CA ALA A 142 16.05 -13.42 -20.33
C ALA A 142 16.37 -13.81 -18.86
N ALA A 143 16.50 -12.84 -17.97
CA ALA A 143 16.88 -13.07 -16.57
C ALA A 143 15.78 -13.73 -15.73
#